data_6f0804479eedaf54c915b1994695e51c
#
_entry.id   6f0804479eedaf54c915b1994695e51c
#
_cell.length_a   1.000
_cell.length_b   1.000
_cell.length_c   1.000
_cell.angle_alpha   90.00
_cell.angle_beta   90.00
_cell.angle_gamma   90.00
#
_symmetry.space_group_name_H-M   'P 1'
#
loop_
_entity.id
_entity.type
_entity.pdbx_description
1 polymer ?
#
loop_
_entity_poly.entity_id
_entity_poly.type
_entity_poly.pdbx_seq_one_letter_code
_entity_poly.pdbx_strand_id
1 'polypeptide(L)'
;MWVITHALTGMSLGAVLGQRGAPLWAVVAAALLLHVLLDMVPHWDYVRTRHRVIWSLGDVGATAALLIWAATLGDASWAVLLAGAVSALPDLDVLNALWPGERRIRIFPSHWSGFPHGSAPPVPGTVVQAAVWVASVLVMWNAGW
;
A
#
# COMPACT_ATOMS: atom_id res chain seq x y z
N MET A 1 1.05 -6.18 4.00
CA MET A 1 -0.11 -5.36 4.44
C MET A 1 -1.14 -5.33 3.31
N TRP A 2 -2.32 -4.69 3.45
CA TRP A 2 -3.25 -4.59 2.32
C TRP A 2 -2.73 -3.60 1.29
N VAL A 3 -2.99 -3.87 -0.01
CA VAL A 3 -2.55 -3.02 -1.13
C VAL A 3 -3.02 -1.57 -0.95
N ILE A 4 -4.30 -1.39 -0.56
CA ILE A 4 -4.87 -0.05 -0.30
C ILE A 4 -4.17 0.68 0.86
N THR A 5 -3.66 -0.03 1.86
CA THR A 5 -2.92 0.58 2.97
C THR A 5 -1.60 1.17 2.48
N HIS A 6 -0.87 0.43 1.62
CA HIS A 6 0.35 0.93 1.01
C HIS A 6 0.07 2.11 0.08
N ALA A 7 -0.99 2.05 -0.73
CA ALA A 7 -1.38 3.16 -1.58
C ALA A 7 -1.66 4.43 -0.76
N LEU A 8 -2.51 4.34 0.25
CA LEU A 8 -2.92 5.48 1.07
C LEU A 8 -1.74 6.11 1.83
N THR A 9 -0.86 5.28 2.40
CA THR A 9 0.36 5.77 3.06
C THR A 9 1.36 6.35 2.07
N GLY A 10 1.50 5.74 0.90
CA GLY A 10 2.27 6.30 -0.20
C GLY A 10 1.77 7.68 -0.63
N MET A 11 0.44 7.83 -0.79
CA MET A 11 -0.18 9.12 -1.12
C MET A 11 0.11 10.18 -0.05
N SER A 12 0.03 9.83 1.23
CA SER A 12 0.36 10.76 2.33
C SER A 12 1.83 11.19 2.29
N LEU A 13 2.75 10.26 2.02
CA LEU A 13 4.16 10.56 1.80
C LEU A 13 4.35 11.49 0.59
N GLY A 14 3.66 11.20 -0.51
CA GLY A 14 3.69 12.01 -1.73
C GLY A 14 3.19 13.43 -1.53
N ALA A 15 2.17 13.63 -0.68
CA ALA A 15 1.67 14.96 -0.32
C ALA A 15 2.76 15.77 0.39
N VAL A 16 3.44 15.19 1.37
CA VAL A 16 4.54 15.85 2.09
C VAL A 16 5.75 16.14 1.20
N LEU A 17 6.16 15.16 0.39
CA LEU A 17 7.32 15.29 -0.49
C LEU A 17 7.06 16.26 -1.64
N GLY A 18 5.85 16.25 -2.20
CA GLY A 18 5.44 17.17 -3.26
C GLY A 18 5.49 18.63 -2.81
N GLN A 19 5.00 18.93 -1.60
CA GLN A 19 5.09 20.28 -1.02
C GLN A 19 6.54 20.76 -0.85
N ARG A 20 7.46 19.85 -0.58
CA ARG A 20 8.89 20.16 -0.44
C ARG A 20 9.64 20.20 -1.76
N GLY A 21 8.96 20.04 -2.89
CA GLY A 21 9.58 20.02 -4.21
C GLY A 21 10.54 18.85 -4.41
N ALA A 22 10.29 17.72 -3.76
CA ALA A 22 11.18 16.56 -3.86
C ALA A 22 11.27 16.05 -5.31
N PRO A 23 12.47 15.69 -5.79
CA PRO A 23 12.64 15.18 -7.15
C PRO A 23 12.02 13.78 -7.30
N LEU A 24 11.66 13.41 -8.53
CA LEU A 24 11.01 12.16 -8.89
C LEU A 24 11.67 10.92 -8.24
N TRP A 25 12.98 10.81 -8.34
CA TRP A 25 13.72 9.66 -7.81
C TRP A 25 13.59 9.54 -6.28
N ALA A 26 13.54 10.68 -5.56
CA ALA A 26 13.38 10.69 -4.12
C ALA A 26 11.97 10.22 -3.71
N VAL A 27 10.92 10.62 -4.45
CA VAL A 27 9.55 10.15 -4.24
C VAL A 27 9.46 8.65 -4.44
N VAL A 28 10.03 8.12 -5.53
CA VAL A 28 10.04 6.67 -5.82
C VAL A 28 10.80 5.90 -4.74
N ALA A 29 12.02 6.32 -4.40
CA ALA A 29 12.85 5.64 -3.40
C ALA A 29 12.18 5.64 -2.02
N ALA A 30 11.61 6.77 -1.61
CA ALA A 30 10.91 6.89 -0.33
C ALA A 30 9.63 6.04 -0.29
N ALA A 31 8.87 5.96 -1.39
CA ALA A 31 7.66 5.13 -1.47
C ALA A 31 7.99 3.62 -1.38
N LEU A 32 9.06 3.16 -2.04
CA LEU A 32 9.51 1.78 -1.92
C LEU A 32 10.03 1.46 -0.52
N LEU A 33 10.80 2.35 0.09
CA LEU A 33 11.26 2.20 1.47
C LEU A 33 10.08 2.15 2.45
N LEU A 34 9.11 3.04 2.28
CA LEU A 34 7.90 3.06 3.10
C LEU A 34 7.13 1.74 3.00
N HIS A 35 6.98 1.18 1.79
CA HIS A 35 6.37 -0.13 1.59
C HIS A 35 7.06 -1.20 2.45
N VAL A 36 8.39 -1.29 2.37
CA VAL A 36 9.19 -2.27 3.16
C VAL A 36 8.97 -2.07 4.66
N LEU A 37 9.01 -0.84 5.15
CA LEU A 37 8.82 -0.53 6.57
C LEU A 37 7.41 -0.89 7.05
N LEU A 38 6.39 -0.65 6.24
CA LEU A 38 5.00 -1.02 6.56
C LEU A 38 4.80 -2.53 6.60
N ASP A 39 5.47 -3.29 5.72
CA ASP A 39 5.43 -4.74 5.75
C ASP A 39 6.03 -5.34 7.02
N MET A 40 6.93 -4.62 7.70
CA MET A 40 7.48 -5.03 8.99
C MET A 40 6.54 -4.75 10.17
N VAL A 41 5.54 -3.87 10.01
CA VAL A 41 4.55 -3.56 11.03
C VAL A 41 3.60 -4.76 11.20
N PRO A 42 3.27 -5.19 12.43
CA PRO A 42 2.32 -6.28 12.64
C PRO A 42 0.94 -5.96 12.05
N HIS A 43 0.52 -6.72 11.05
CA HIS A 43 -0.75 -6.53 10.33
C HIS A 43 -1.41 -7.87 10.02
N TRP A 44 -2.72 -7.86 9.77
CA TRP A 44 -3.43 -9.02 9.28
C TRP A 44 -3.36 -9.08 7.75
N ASP A 45 -3.08 -10.31 7.25
CA ASP A 45 -3.01 -10.60 5.84
C ASP A 45 -4.06 -11.64 5.45
N TYR A 46 -4.90 -11.30 4.47
CA TYR A 46 -5.99 -12.15 3.99
C TYR A 46 -5.54 -13.26 3.03
N VAL A 47 -4.31 -13.23 2.52
CA VAL A 47 -3.81 -14.19 1.50
C VAL A 47 -3.83 -15.65 1.96
N ARG A 48 -3.90 -15.88 3.28
CA ARG A 48 -4.02 -17.22 3.88
C ARG A 48 -5.46 -17.65 4.13
N THR A 49 -6.44 -16.82 3.82
CA THR A 49 -7.86 -17.15 4.02
C THR A 49 -8.44 -17.96 2.85
N ARG A 50 -9.55 -18.67 3.11
CA ARG A 50 -10.31 -19.38 2.05
C ARG A 50 -10.88 -18.43 1.00
N HIS A 51 -11.10 -17.18 1.36
CA HIS A 51 -11.68 -16.15 0.47
C HIS A 51 -10.62 -15.23 -0.14
N ARG A 52 -9.36 -15.66 -0.17
CA ARG A 52 -8.22 -14.86 -0.67
C ARG A 52 -8.46 -14.19 -2.02
N VAL A 53 -9.13 -14.88 -2.96
CA VAL A 53 -9.42 -14.32 -4.30
C VAL A 53 -10.32 -13.10 -4.22
N ILE A 54 -11.43 -13.19 -3.45
CA ILE A 54 -12.39 -12.08 -3.29
C ILE A 54 -11.70 -10.91 -2.60
N TRP A 55 -10.93 -11.18 -1.55
CA TRP A 55 -10.18 -10.15 -0.83
C TRP A 55 -9.13 -9.48 -1.73
N SER A 56 -8.35 -10.25 -2.51
CA SER A 56 -7.35 -9.71 -3.43
C SER A 56 -7.97 -8.82 -4.49
N LEU A 57 -9.08 -9.25 -5.12
CA LEU A 57 -9.78 -8.46 -6.13
C LEU A 57 -10.39 -7.19 -5.51
N GLY A 58 -10.99 -7.31 -4.32
CA GLY A 58 -11.58 -6.17 -3.61
C GLY A 58 -10.52 -5.13 -3.22
N ASP A 59 -9.39 -5.57 -2.68
CA ASP A 59 -8.30 -4.71 -2.25
C ASP A 59 -7.62 -3.99 -3.41
N VAL A 60 -7.25 -4.73 -4.48
CA VAL A 60 -6.68 -4.12 -5.70
C VAL A 60 -7.70 -3.20 -6.38
N GLY A 61 -8.97 -3.62 -6.44
CA GLY A 61 -10.04 -2.78 -7.01
C GLY A 61 -10.26 -1.49 -6.22
N ALA A 62 -10.28 -1.57 -4.89
CA ALA A 62 -10.39 -0.40 -4.02
C ALA A 62 -9.16 0.53 -4.14
N THR A 63 -7.96 -0.05 -4.26
CA THR A 63 -6.72 0.71 -4.51
C THR A 63 -6.78 1.45 -5.84
N ALA A 64 -7.19 0.78 -6.91
CA ALA A 64 -7.34 1.40 -8.22
C ALA A 64 -8.39 2.53 -8.18
N ALA A 65 -9.55 2.28 -7.55
CA ALA A 65 -10.60 3.28 -7.41
C ALA A 65 -10.12 4.51 -6.62
N LEU A 66 -9.36 4.32 -5.54
CA LEU A 66 -8.75 5.40 -4.76
C LEU A 66 -7.81 6.26 -5.61
N LEU A 67 -6.90 5.63 -6.37
CA LEU A 67 -5.95 6.34 -7.22
C LEU A 67 -6.65 7.09 -8.37
N ILE A 68 -7.66 6.46 -8.98
CA ILE A 68 -8.46 7.10 -10.04
C ILE A 68 -9.23 8.29 -9.47
N TRP A 69 -9.88 8.12 -8.33
CA TRP A 69 -10.60 9.21 -7.66
C TRP A 69 -9.65 10.37 -7.34
N ALA A 70 -8.48 10.09 -6.77
CA ALA A 70 -7.47 11.10 -6.46
C ALA A 70 -7.00 11.86 -7.71
N ALA A 71 -6.82 11.15 -8.83
CA ALA A 71 -6.37 11.73 -10.10
C ALA A 71 -7.44 12.59 -10.79
N THR A 72 -8.72 12.24 -10.63
CA THR A 72 -9.80 12.85 -11.44
C THR A 72 -10.63 13.84 -10.66
N LEU A 73 -10.87 13.61 -9.38
CA LEU A 73 -11.77 14.41 -8.55
C LEU A 73 -11.09 15.00 -7.31
N GLY A 74 -9.95 14.47 -6.91
CA GLY A 74 -9.22 14.87 -5.70
C GLY A 74 -8.11 15.90 -5.96
N ASP A 75 -7.89 16.33 -7.21
CA ASP A 75 -6.83 17.27 -7.61
C ASP A 75 -5.43 16.89 -7.08
N ALA A 76 -5.18 15.57 -6.97
CA ALA A 76 -3.93 15.06 -6.43
C ALA A 76 -2.73 15.45 -7.31
N SER A 77 -1.67 15.96 -6.69
CA SER A 77 -0.42 16.22 -7.37
C SER A 77 0.21 14.93 -7.92
N TRP A 78 1.07 15.06 -8.94
CA TRP A 78 1.81 13.91 -9.48
C TRP A 78 2.60 13.13 -8.42
N ALA A 79 3.13 13.83 -7.39
CA ALA A 79 3.88 13.19 -6.31
C ALA A 79 2.99 12.30 -5.43
N VAL A 80 1.74 12.72 -5.16
CA VAL A 80 0.73 11.93 -4.43
C VAL A 80 0.40 10.66 -5.20
N LEU A 81 0.07 10.80 -6.49
CA LEU A 81 -0.31 9.66 -7.35
C LEU A 81 0.84 8.69 -7.54
N LEU A 82 2.04 9.22 -7.81
CA LEU A 82 3.23 8.39 -8.01
C LEU A 82 3.59 7.62 -6.74
N ALA A 83 3.67 8.30 -5.59
CA ALA A 83 4.03 7.64 -4.34
C ALA A 83 3.00 6.60 -3.92
N GLY A 84 1.70 6.86 -4.10
CA GLY A 84 0.63 5.90 -3.86
C GLY A 84 0.75 4.67 -4.76
N ALA A 85 0.92 4.88 -6.07
CA ALA A 85 1.06 3.80 -7.03
C ALA A 85 2.33 2.96 -6.76
N VAL A 86 3.49 3.61 -6.60
CA VAL A 86 4.77 2.93 -6.37
C VAL A 86 4.77 2.16 -5.04
N SER A 87 4.16 2.70 -4.00
CA SER A 87 4.06 2.00 -2.71
C SER A 87 3.14 0.79 -2.77
N ALA A 88 2.12 0.78 -3.63
CA ALA A 88 1.19 -0.34 -3.81
C ALA A 88 1.71 -1.42 -4.79
N LEU A 89 2.60 -1.05 -5.73
CA LEU A 89 3.06 -1.93 -6.81
C LEU A 89 3.62 -3.29 -6.34
N PRO A 90 4.45 -3.37 -5.29
CA PRO A 90 4.98 -4.65 -4.82
C PRO A 90 3.90 -5.65 -4.43
N ASP A 91 2.79 -5.17 -3.86
CA ASP A 91 1.68 -6.01 -3.40
C ASP A 91 0.78 -6.54 -4.52
N LEU A 92 0.97 -6.14 -5.77
CA LEU A 92 0.22 -6.72 -6.88
C LEU A 92 0.46 -8.22 -7.04
N ASP A 93 1.46 -8.77 -6.36
CA ASP A 93 1.67 -10.21 -6.28
C ASP A 93 0.55 -10.97 -5.54
N VAL A 94 -0.34 -10.28 -4.80
CA VAL A 94 -1.57 -10.87 -4.25
C VAL A 94 -2.48 -11.42 -5.35
N LEU A 95 -2.38 -10.88 -6.57
CA LEU A 95 -3.10 -11.39 -7.73
C LEU A 95 -2.67 -12.81 -8.13
N ASN A 96 -1.55 -13.33 -7.61
CA ASN A 96 -1.23 -14.76 -7.71
C ASN A 96 -2.34 -15.67 -7.13
N ALA A 97 -3.21 -15.12 -6.27
CA ALA A 97 -4.38 -15.84 -5.77
C ALA A 97 -5.35 -16.27 -6.87
N LEU A 98 -5.32 -15.60 -8.05
CA LEU A 98 -6.16 -15.91 -9.20
C LEU A 98 -5.67 -17.12 -10.00
N TRP A 99 -4.39 -17.51 -9.85
CA TRP A 99 -3.82 -18.63 -10.57
C TRP A 99 -3.86 -19.93 -9.76
N PRO A 100 -4.33 -21.03 -10.36
CA PRO A 100 -4.22 -22.34 -9.72
C PRO A 100 -2.75 -22.79 -9.73
N GLY A 101 -2.25 -23.20 -8.56
CA GLY A 101 -0.90 -23.75 -8.42
C GLY A 101 -0.13 -23.17 -7.24
N GLU A 102 0.98 -23.84 -6.90
CA GLU A 102 1.81 -23.46 -5.74
C GLU A 102 2.87 -22.41 -6.07
N ARG A 103 3.12 -22.10 -7.32
CA ARG A 103 4.14 -21.13 -7.74
C ARG A 103 3.63 -19.71 -7.53
N ARG A 104 3.92 -19.16 -6.37
CA ARG A 104 3.74 -17.72 -6.10
C ARG A 104 4.96 -16.97 -6.61
N ILE A 105 4.77 -16.12 -7.59
CA ILE A 105 5.80 -15.18 -8.04
C ILE A 105 5.88 -14.10 -6.97
N ARG A 106 7.00 -14.01 -6.27
CA ARG A 106 7.30 -12.95 -5.30
C ARG A 106 8.34 -12.04 -5.93
N ILE A 107 7.87 -10.90 -6.43
CA ILE A 107 8.72 -10.00 -7.21
C ILE A 107 9.55 -9.11 -6.27
N PHE A 108 8.98 -8.74 -5.13
CA PHE A 108 9.59 -7.75 -4.24
C PHE A 108 10.29 -8.39 -3.03
N PRO A 109 11.47 -7.85 -2.59
CA PRO A 109 12.26 -8.46 -1.51
C PRO A 109 11.53 -8.62 -0.18
N SER A 110 10.64 -7.69 0.20
CA SER A 110 9.86 -7.80 1.45
C SER A 110 8.93 -9.02 1.48
N HIS A 111 8.63 -9.61 0.31
CA HIS A 111 7.79 -10.80 0.19
C HIS A 111 8.59 -12.12 0.12
N TRP A 112 9.92 -12.07 0.14
CA TRP A 112 10.75 -13.28 0.11
C TRP A 112 10.74 -14.00 1.46
N SER A 113 10.88 -15.33 1.41
CA SER A 113 11.04 -16.13 2.63
C SER A 113 12.32 -15.71 3.36
N GLY A 114 12.21 -15.37 4.63
CA GLY A 114 13.33 -14.89 5.45
C GLY A 114 13.40 -13.37 5.60
N PHE A 115 12.64 -12.59 4.84
CA PHE A 115 12.52 -11.17 5.13
C PHE A 115 11.61 -10.92 6.34
N PRO A 116 11.96 -9.99 7.26
CA PRO A 116 11.09 -9.64 8.38
C PRO A 116 9.75 -9.10 7.88
N HIS A 117 8.70 -9.89 8.05
CA HIS A 117 7.34 -9.50 7.65
C HIS A 117 6.44 -9.56 8.88
N GLY A 118 5.80 -8.45 9.19
CA GLY A 118 4.90 -8.36 10.33
C GLY A 118 3.65 -9.22 10.12
N SER A 119 3.25 -9.93 11.18
CA SER A 119 2.05 -10.76 11.16
C SER A 119 1.28 -10.60 12.46
N ALA A 120 -0.03 -10.43 12.36
CA ALA A 120 -0.93 -10.33 13.52
C ALA A 120 -2.23 -11.09 13.26
N PRO A 121 -2.93 -11.53 14.32
CA PRO A 121 -4.28 -12.06 14.21
C PRO A 121 -5.26 -11.05 13.58
N PRO A 122 -6.42 -11.50 13.04
CA PRO A 122 -7.34 -10.63 12.29
C PRO A 122 -7.71 -9.34 13.00
N VAL A 123 -8.16 -9.41 14.25
CA VAL A 123 -8.64 -8.22 14.97
C VAL A 123 -7.52 -7.22 15.25
N PRO A 124 -6.43 -7.56 15.96
CA PRO A 124 -5.36 -6.59 16.22
C PRO A 124 -4.68 -6.12 14.94
N GLY A 125 -4.48 -6.99 13.94
CA GLY A 125 -3.87 -6.59 12.67
C GLY A 125 -4.73 -5.62 11.87
N THR A 126 -6.06 -5.77 11.87
CA THR A 126 -6.97 -4.81 11.23
C THR A 126 -7.01 -3.49 11.99
N VAL A 127 -6.95 -3.50 13.32
CA VAL A 127 -6.87 -2.27 14.12
C VAL A 127 -5.60 -1.47 13.78
N VAL A 128 -4.46 -2.15 13.67
CA VAL A 128 -3.21 -1.50 13.24
C VAL A 128 -3.35 -0.87 11.86
N GLN A 129 -3.92 -1.59 10.89
CA GLN A 129 -4.15 -1.04 9.54
C GLN A 129 -5.08 0.17 9.55
N ALA A 130 -6.18 0.10 10.34
CA ALA A 130 -7.10 1.23 10.48
C ALA A 130 -6.40 2.46 11.10
N ALA A 131 -5.54 2.25 12.10
CA ALA A 131 -4.74 3.34 12.68
C ALA A 131 -3.78 3.96 11.66
N VAL A 132 -3.14 3.14 10.82
CA VAL A 132 -2.30 3.61 9.70
C VAL A 132 -3.12 4.43 8.71
N TRP A 133 -4.36 4.01 8.37
CA TRP A 133 -5.25 4.77 7.48
C TRP A 133 -5.59 6.14 8.06
N VAL A 134 -6.00 6.18 9.34
CA VAL A 134 -6.32 7.44 10.02
C VAL A 134 -5.10 8.37 10.02
N ALA A 135 -3.93 7.86 10.38
CA ALA A 135 -2.69 8.63 10.36
C ALA A 135 -2.38 9.19 8.95
N SER A 136 -2.56 8.36 7.91
CA SER A 136 -2.32 8.78 6.52
C SER A 136 -3.27 9.89 6.09
N VAL A 137 -4.56 9.78 6.41
CA VAL A 137 -5.55 10.83 6.12
C VAL A 137 -5.22 12.12 6.87
N LEU A 138 -4.84 12.04 8.14
CA LEU A 138 -4.44 13.22 8.92
C LEU A 138 -3.17 13.89 8.35
N VAL A 139 -2.20 13.11 7.88
CA VAL A 139 -1.01 13.67 7.21
C VAL A 139 -1.38 14.39 5.93
N MET A 140 -2.24 13.79 5.09
CA MET A 140 -2.72 14.42 3.86
C MET A 140 -3.51 15.71 4.15
N TRP A 141 -4.41 15.66 5.13
CA TRP A 141 -5.17 16.83 5.56
C TRP A 141 -4.27 17.98 5.99
N ASN A 142 -3.26 17.70 6.84
CA ASN A 142 -2.29 18.71 7.28
C ASN A 142 -1.37 19.19 6.14
N ALA A 143 -1.18 18.38 5.12
CA ALA A 143 -0.49 18.73 3.89
C ALA A 143 -1.41 19.47 2.90
N GLY A 144 -2.60 19.90 3.29
CA GLY A 144 -3.49 20.68 2.45
C GLY A 144 -4.07 19.92 1.26
N TRP A 145 -4.15 18.59 1.37
CA TRP A 145 -4.76 17.71 0.36
C TRP A 145 -5.96 16.98 0.93
#